data_981a92bfb7a205de3655e5a458560139
#
_entry.id   981a92bfb7a205de3655e5a458560139
#
_cell.length_a   1.000
_cell.length_b   1.000
_cell.length_c   1.000
_cell.angle_alpha   90.00
_cell.angle_beta   90.00
_cell.angle_gamma   90.00
#
_symmetry.space_group_name_H-M   'P 1'
#
loop_
_entity.id
_entity.type
_entity.pdbx_description
1 polymer ?
#
loop_
_entity_poly.entity_id
_entity_poly.type
_entity_poly.pdbx_seq_one_letter_code
_entity_poly.pdbx_strand_id
1 'polypeptide(L)'
;MKKISKRFDELIARGKELHTNVPTWKKIHENPQALSNELLSKSIAWKLSTKNLLKQVYGESSEYYKLFMDIFGKHSGWYTYCKVNFASVLGYLQSAKEEYELGLTDSITHLLAIELFESILDQANQLLKKGFKDSAAILGRIIIESTLKDLCEKNSIEFKENEGASNINEKLKNEGVFTLHQFKICRVNIELGNAAAHGQFEKYSQRDVQKMLDYIEHSLLTM
;
A
#
# COMPACT_ATOMS: atom_id res chain seq x y z
N MET A 1 -4.11 -8.33 -5.76
CA MET A 1 -3.16 -9.44 -5.52
C MET A 1 -2.73 -10.17 -6.79
N LYS A 2 -3.59 -10.80 -7.59
CA LYS A 2 -3.18 -11.61 -8.78
C LYS A 2 -2.25 -10.92 -9.80
N LYS A 3 -2.39 -9.61 -10.05
CA LYS A 3 -1.55 -8.89 -11.04
C LYS A 3 -0.10 -8.68 -10.57
N ILE A 4 0.10 -8.37 -9.29
CA ILE A 4 1.43 -8.12 -8.71
C ILE A 4 2.18 -9.44 -8.55
N SER A 5 1.55 -10.49 -8.02
CA SER A 5 2.15 -11.83 -7.94
C SER A 5 2.58 -12.34 -9.31
N LYS A 6 1.73 -12.21 -10.35
CA LYS A 6 2.09 -12.52 -11.73
C LYS A 6 3.30 -11.71 -12.22
N ARG A 7 3.40 -10.43 -11.82
CA ARG A 7 4.53 -9.58 -12.19
C ARG A 7 5.84 -10.02 -11.53
N PHE A 8 5.79 -10.47 -10.30
CA PHE A 8 6.94 -11.14 -9.66
C PHE A 8 7.37 -12.37 -10.44
N ASP A 9 6.44 -13.25 -10.82
CA ASP A 9 6.75 -14.46 -11.59
C ASP A 9 7.44 -14.13 -12.93
N GLU A 10 6.92 -13.15 -13.66
CA GLU A 10 7.51 -12.70 -14.93
C GLU A 10 8.96 -12.20 -14.74
N LEU A 11 9.21 -11.41 -13.70
CA LEU A 11 10.55 -10.85 -13.43
C LEU A 11 11.51 -11.92 -12.93
N ILE A 12 11.05 -12.86 -12.09
CA ILE A 12 11.86 -13.99 -11.63
C ILE A 12 12.24 -14.89 -12.81
N ALA A 13 11.30 -15.21 -13.70
CA ALA A 13 11.57 -16.02 -14.89
C ALA A 13 12.60 -15.35 -15.82
N ARG A 14 12.41 -14.07 -16.13
CA ARG A 14 13.37 -13.29 -16.94
C ARG A 14 14.74 -13.15 -16.26
N GLY A 15 14.76 -12.96 -14.94
CA GLY A 15 16.01 -12.88 -14.19
C GLY A 15 16.78 -14.20 -14.20
N LYS A 16 16.11 -15.35 -14.13
CA LYS A 16 16.72 -16.69 -14.27
C LYS A 16 17.34 -16.90 -15.66
N GLU A 17 16.64 -16.48 -16.71
CA GLU A 17 17.16 -16.51 -18.09
C GLU A 17 18.43 -15.66 -18.21
N LEU A 18 18.39 -14.41 -17.69
CA LEU A 18 19.55 -13.52 -17.70
C LEU A 18 20.72 -14.11 -16.89
N HIS A 19 20.46 -14.62 -15.67
CA HIS A 19 21.47 -15.26 -14.82
C HIS A 19 22.19 -16.41 -15.55
N THR A 20 21.49 -17.19 -16.37
CA THR A 20 22.11 -18.28 -17.14
C THR A 20 23.09 -17.75 -18.18
N ASN A 21 22.77 -16.62 -18.81
CA ASN A 21 23.50 -16.08 -19.96
C ASN A 21 24.57 -15.04 -19.59
N VAL A 22 24.40 -14.31 -18.46
CA VAL A 22 25.40 -13.32 -18.04
C VAL A 22 26.71 -14.02 -17.61
N PRO A 23 27.89 -13.40 -17.91
CA PRO A 23 29.17 -13.96 -17.53
C PRO A 23 29.42 -13.88 -16.02
N THR A 24 30.38 -14.65 -15.53
CA THR A 24 30.92 -14.51 -14.17
C THR A 24 31.68 -13.19 -14.03
N TRP A 25 31.82 -12.68 -12.81
CA TRP A 25 32.60 -11.47 -12.52
C TRP A 25 34.04 -11.56 -13.08
N LYS A 26 34.71 -12.68 -12.86
CA LYS A 26 36.05 -12.92 -13.37
C LYS A 26 36.13 -12.79 -14.90
N LYS A 27 35.17 -13.42 -15.61
CA LYS A 27 35.12 -13.39 -17.07
C LYS A 27 34.85 -11.98 -17.64
N ILE A 28 34.03 -11.19 -16.96
CA ILE A 28 33.81 -9.80 -17.33
C ILE A 28 35.06 -8.95 -17.10
N HIS A 29 35.75 -9.17 -16.00
CA HIS A 29 36.97 -8.41 -15.66
C HIS A 29 38.12 -8.67 -16.65
N GLU A 30 38.27 -9.93 -17.05
CA GLU A 30 39.28 -10.35 -18.05
C GLU A 30 38.91 -9.90 -19.48
N ASN A 31 37.63 -9.90 -19.83
CA ASN A 31 37.13 -9.50 -21.14
C ASN A 31 35.79 -8.76 -21.04
N PRO A 32 35.77 -7.41 -21.07
CA PRO A 32 34.57 -6.61 -21.05
C PRO A 32 33.55 -6.92 -22.13
N GLN A 33 33.99 -7.41 -23.29
CA GLN A 33 33.10 -7.79 -24.42
C GLN A 33 32.40 -9.12 -24.19
N ALA A 34 32.70 -9.84 -23.08
CA ALA A 34 31.97 -11.05 -22.71
C ALA A 34 30.48 -10.78 -22.41
N LEU A 35 30.11 -9.55 -22.12
CA LEU A 35 28.71 -9.09 -22.00
C LEU A 35 28.32 -8.40 -23.30
N SER A 36 27.57 -9.08 -24.15
CA SER A 36 27.09 -8.52 -25.42
C SER A 36 26.16 -7.32 -25.21
N ASN A 37 26.10 -6.41 -26.17
CA ASN A 37 25.20 -5.23 -26.11
C ASN A 37 23.73 -5.63 -25.96
N GLU A 38 23.30 -6.71 -26.60
CA GLU A 38 21.95 -7.23 -26.46
C GLU A 38 21.65 -7.71 -25.03
N LEU A 39 22.57 -8.49 -24.46
CA LEU A 39 22.43 -9.02 -23.11
C LEU A 39 22.47 -7.88 -22.08
N LEU A 40 23.31 -6.89 -22.27
CA LEU A 40 23.38 -5.68 -21.44
C LEU A 40 22.06 -4.91 -21.49
N SER A 41 21.51 -4.68 -22.67
CA SER A 41 20.22 -3.99 -22.85
C SER A 41 19.06 -4.72 -22.15
N LYS A 42 18.98 -6.05 -22.30
CA LYS A 42 17.99 -6.88 -21.59
C LYS A 42 18.16 -6.81 -20.07
N SER A 43 19.41 -6.80 -19.59
CA SER A 43 19.73 -6.69 -18.16
C SER A 43 19.33 -5.33 -17.57
N ILE A 44 19.55 -4.23 -18.29
CA ILE A 44 19.14 -2.88 -17.90
C ILE A 44 17.61 -2.79 -17.83
N ALA A 45 16.90 -3.29 -18.83
CA ALA A 45 15.44 -3.29 -18.85
C ALA A 45 14.83 -4.11 -17.68
N TRP A 46 15.43 -5.26 -17.38
CA TRP A 46 15.04 -6.08 -16.22
C TRP A 46 15.31 -5.36 -14.90
N LYS A 47 16.49 -4.76 -14.74
CA LYS A 47 16.85 -3.93 -13.57
C LYS A 47 15.82 -2.84 -13.31
N LEU A 48 15.46 -2.05 -14.33
CA LEU A 48 14.48 -0.97 -14.19
C LEU A 48 13.09 -1.50 -13.78
N SER A 49 12.64 -2.57 -14.41
CA SER A 49 11.37 -3.20 -14.11
C SER A 49 11.32 -3.75 -12.68
N THR A 50 12.39 -4.38 -12.22
CA THR A 50 12.53 -4.92 -10.86
C THR A 50 12.54 -3.79 -9.83
N LYS A 51 13.34 -2.74 -10.08
CA LYS A 51 13.38 -1.54 -9.24
C LYS A 51 11.98 -0.95 -9.04
N ASN A 52 11.25 -0.77 -10.15
CA ASN A 52 9.91 -0.17 -10.10
C ASN A 52 8.92 -1.06 -9.35
N LEU A 53 8.97 -2.39 -9.52
CA LEU A 53 8.13 -3.30 -8.77
C LEU A 53 8.41 -3.23 -7.27
N LEU A 54 9.67 -3.31 -6.85
CA LEU A 54 10.04 -3.23 -5.43
C LEU A 54 9.66 -1.89 -4.81
N LYS A 55 9.87 -0.78 -5.54
CA LYS A 55 9.45 0.55 -5.10
C LYS A 55 7.92 0.63 -4.93
N GLN A 56 7.16 0.09 -5.88
CA GLN A 56 5.70 0.15 -5.87
C GLN A 56 5.09 -0.70 -4.75
N VAL A 57 5.64 -1.89 -4.48
CA VAL A 57 5.08 -2.85 -3.52
C VAL A 57 5.54 -2.57 -2.10
N TYR A 58 6.81 -2.21 -1.91
CA TYR A 58 7.43 -2.11 -0.59
C TYR A 58 7.88 -0.70 -0.21
N GLY A 59 7.94 0.22 -1.18
CA GLY A 59 8.47 1.57 -0.97
C GLY A 59 10.01 1.64 -0.99
N GLU A 60 10.55 2.87 -1.08
CA GLU A 60 11.99 3.11 -1.16
C GLU A 60 12.73 2.88 0.18
N SER A 61 12.01 2.94 1.30
CA SER A 61 12.55 2.71 2.64
C SER A 61 12.75 1.24 2.99
N SER A 62 12.13 0.32 2.24
CA SER A 62 12.18 -1.12 2.50
C SER A 62 13.57 -1.72 2.33
N GLU A 63 13.85 -2.79 3.09
CA GLU A 63 15.09 -3.54 2.96
C GLU A 63 15.27 -4.14 1.55
N TYR A 64 14.20 -4.66 0.94
CA TYR A 64 14.25 -5.19 -0.43
C TYR A 64 14.69 -4.16 -1.45
N TYR A 65 14.17 -2.93 -1.36
CA TYR A 65 14.57 -1.85 -2.25
C TYR A 65 16.02 -1.40 -1.99
N LYS A 66 16.42 -1.26 -0.73
CA LYS A 66 17.79 -0.88 -0.35
C LYS A 66 18.82 -1.92 -0.80
N LEU A 67 18.60 -3.21 -0.53
CA LEU A 67 19.45 -4.29 -0.97
C LEU A 67 19.58 -4.36 -2.50
N PHE A 68 18.48 -4.15 -3.21
CA PHE A 68 18.51 -4.03 -4.67
C PHE A 68 19.38 -2.85 -5.13
N MET A 69 19.23 -1.68 -4.49
CA MET A 69 20.00 -0.47 -4.82
C MET A 69 21.47 -0.58 -4.43
N ASP A 70 21.81 -1.34 -3.41
CA ASP A 70 23.21 -1.62 -3.06
C ASP A 70 23.92 -2.44 -4.15
N ILE A 71 23.23 -3.39 -4.77
CA ILE A 71 23.79 -4.21 -5.85
C ILE A 71 23.79 -3.43 -7.18
N PHE A 72 22.68 -2.82 -7.56
CA PHE A 72 22.49 -2.25 -8.89
C PHE A 72 22.46 -0.71 -8.94
N GLY A 73 22.33 -0.03 -7.81
CA GLY A 73 22.15 1.42 -7.77
C GLY A 73 23.45 2.20 -7.67
N LYS A 74 24.39 1.77 -6.85
CA LYS A 74 25.62 2.50 -6.55
C LYS A 74 26.70 2.40 -7.64
N HIS A 75 26.63 1.39 -8.50
CA HIS A 75 27.61 1.15 -9.53
C HIS A 75 26.95 1.17 -10.91
N SER A 76 27.41 2.06 -11.78
CA SER A 76 26.93 2.19 -13.16
C SER A 76 27.76 1.40 -14.17
N GLY A 77 28.75 0.65 -13.71
CA GLY A 77 29.64 -0.11 -14.58
C GLY A 77 29.01 -1.41 -15.10
N TRP A 78 29.42 -1.82 -16.30
CA TRP A 78 29.00 -3.07 -16.95
C TRP A 78 29.29 -4.32 -16.10
N TYR A 79 30.28 -4.30 -15.22
CA TYR A 79 30.62 -5.37 -14.27
C TYR A 79 29.52 -5.65 -13.23
N THR A 80 28.57 -4.73 -13.04
CA THR A 80 27.43 -4.94 -12.16
C THR A 80 26.51 -6.07 -12.67
N TYR A 81 26.51 -6.32 -13.98
CA TYR A 81 25.68 -7.32 -14.63
C TYR A 81 26.37 -8.69 -14.69
N CYS A 82 26.77 -9.22 -13.54
CA CYS A 82 27.42 -10.53 -13.43
C CYS A 82 26.53 -11.56 -12.71
N LYS A 83 26.85 -12.85 -12.85
CA LYS A 83 26.06 -13.96 -12.30
C LYS A 83 25.74 -13.81 -10.82
N VAL A 84 26.70 -13.41 -9.99
CA VAL A 84 26.49 -13.34 -8.54
C VAL A 84 25.44 -12.26 -8.18
N ASN A 85 25.45 -11.12 -8.86
CA ASN A 85 24.49 -10.05 -8.60
C ASN A 85 23.07 -10.45 -9.02
N PHE A 86 22.93 -11.15 -10.17
CA PHE A 86 21.63 -11.68 -10.57
C PHE A 86 21.14 -12.75 -9.60
N ALA A 87 22.00 -13.65 -9.12
CA ALA A 87 21.63 -14.66 -8.13
C ALA A 87 21.12 -14.04 -6.84
N SER A 88 21.81 -13.02 -6.32
CA SER A 88 21.42 -12.30 -5.10
C SER A 88 20.07 -11.63 -5.25
N VAL A 89 19.85 -10.89 -6.34
CA VAL A 89 18.56 -10.20 -6.58
C VAL A 89 17.43 -11.19 -6.84
N LEU A 90 17.69 -12.32 -7.48
CA LEU A 90 16.68 -13.38 -7.63
C LEU A 90 16.23 -13.95 -6.28
N GLY A 91 17.17 -14.15 -5.34
CA GLY A 91 16.84 -14.53 -3.96
C GLY A 91 15.93 -13.51 -3.27
N TYR A 92 16.28 -12.22 -3.38
CA TYR A 92 15.45 -11.13 -2.80
C TYR A 92 14.06 -11.05 -3.44
N LEU A 93 13.96 -11.22 -4.77
CA LEU A 93 12.67 -11.21 -5.45
C LEU A 93 11.78 -12.40 -5.06
N GLN A 94 12.37 -13.57 -4.83
CA GLN A 94 11.63 -14.75 -4.37
C GLN A 94 11.09 -14.52 -2.95
N SER A 95 11.94 -14.07 -2.02
CA SER A 95 11.54 -13.75 -0.66
C SER A 95 10.47 -12.65 -0.64
N ALA A 96 10.66 -11.57 -1.41
CA ALA A 96 9.68 -10.50 -1.53
C ALA A 96 8.33 -11.02 -2.05
N LYS A 97 8.33 -11.89 -3.07
CA LYS A 97 7.10 -12.51 -3.58
C LYS A 97 6.40 -13.34 -2.50
N GLU A 98 7.14 -14.16 -1.77
CA GLU A 98 6.59 -15.00 -0.70
C GLU A 98 5.94 -14.15 0.39
N GLU A 99 6.61 -13.09 0.88
CA GLU A 99 6.03 -12.17 1.86
C GLU A 99 4.78 -11.45 1.34
N TYR A 100 4.79 -11.04 0.06
CA TYR A 100 3.63 -10.43 -0.58
C TYR A 100 2.44 -11.40 -0.64
N GLU A 101 2.68 -12.68 -1.00
CA GLU A 101 1.65 -13.71 -1.09
C GLU A 101 1.11 -14.14 0.29
N LEU A 102 1.93 -14.01 1.34
CA LEU A 102 1.51 -14.20 2.74
C LEU A 102 0.74 -13.01 3.32
N GLY A 103 0.58 -11.90 2.56
CA GLY A 103 -0.10 -10.70 3.03
C GLY A 103 0.67 -9.89 4.08
N LEU A 104 1.95 -10.15 4.31
CA LEU A 104 2.76 -9.42 5.30
C LEU A 104 2.94 -7.95 4.92
N THR A 105 2.97 -7.64 3.63
CA THR A 105 3.02 -6.26 3.11
C THR A 105 1.72 -5.50 3.42
N ASP A 106 0.58 -6.17 3.27
CA ASP A 106 -0.73 -5.60 3.57
C ASP A 106 -0.85 -5.28 5.07
N SER A 107 -0.28 -6.15 5.93
CA SER A 107 -0.24 -5.94 7.38
C SER A 107 0.58 -4.69 7.76
N ILE A 108 1.74 -4.44 7.15
CA ILE A 108 2.56 -3.26 7.41
C ILE A 108 1.85 -1.99 6.91
N THR A 109 1.31 -2.02 5.71
CA THR A 109 0.55 -0.90 5.14
C THR A 109 -0.66 -0.57 6.01
N HIS A 110 -1.34 -1.59 6.53
CA HIS A 110 -2.45 -1.43 7.45
C HIS A 110 -2.04 -0.81 8.79
N LEU A 111 -0.93 -1.25 9.39
CA LEU A 111 -0.42 -0.65 10.63
C LEU A 111 -0.05 0.82 10.44
N LEU A 112 0.59 1.19 9.32
CA LEU A 112 0.90 2.57 8.98
C LEU A 112 -0.38 3.40 8.75
N ALA A 113 -1.42 2.82 8.17
CA ALA A 113 -2.70 3.48 7.99
C ALA A 113 -3.40 3.75 9.34
N ILE A 114 -3.37 2.78 10.27
CA ILE A 114 -3.90 2.96 11.63
C ILE A 114 -3.17 4.08 12.35
N GLU A 115 -1.83 4.09 12.35
CA GLU A 115 -1.02 5.15 12.99
C GLU A 115 -1.34 6.54 12.41
N LEU A 116 -1.52 6.62 11.07
CA LEU A 116 -1.93 7.85 10.42
C LEU A 116 -3.34 8.29 10.85
N PHE A 117 -4.29 7.35 10.93
CA PHE A 117 -5.66 7.65 11.31
C PHE A 117 -5.77 8.04 12.79
N GLU A 118 -5.00 7.43 13.68
CA GLU A 118 -4.88 7.86 15.08
C GLU A 118 -4.37 9.31 15.17
N SER A 119 -3.35 9.67 14.39
CA SER A 119 -2.85 11.05 14.33
C SER A 119 -3.90 12.04 13.81
N ILE A 120 -4.69 11.68 12.80
CA ILE A 120 -5.78 12.52 12.27
C ILE A 120 -6.92 12.62 13.30
N LEU A 121 -7.22 11.54 14.01
CA LEU A 121 -8.23 11.51 15.06
C LEU A 121 -7.86 12.41 16.24
N ASP A 122 -6.59 12.40 16.66
CA ASP A 122 -6.07 13.32 17.66
C ASP A 122 -6.22 14.78 17.24
N GLN A 123 -5.92 15.11 15.98
CA GLN A 123 -6.15 16.44 15.44
C GLN A 123 -7.63 16.84 15.45
N ALA A 124 -8.53 15.91 15.06
CA ALA A 124 -9.96 16.14 15.11
C ALA A 124 -10.46 16.41 16.53
N ASN A 125 -10.01 15.64 17.51
CA ASN A 125 -10.32 15.84 18.92
C ASN A 125 -9.80 17.20 19.44
N GLN A 126 -8.61 17.63 19.06
CA GLN A 126 -8.07 18.93 19.42
C GLN A 126 -8.90 20.08 18.81
N LEU A 127 -9.30 19.96 17.55
CA LEU A 127 -10.18 20.95 16.89
C LEU A 127 -11.53 21.02 17.57
N LEU A 128 -12.14 19.88 17.91
CA LEU A 128 -13.41 19.84 18.62
C LEU A 128 -13.34 20.51 19.99
N LYS A 129 -12.28 20.25 20.76
CA LYS A 129 -12.03 20.90 22.06
C LYS A 129 -11.89 22.42 21.95
N LYS A 130 -11.38 22.91 20.82
CA LYS A 130 -11.26 24.35 20.53
C LYS A 130 -12.54 24.98 19.95
N GLY A 131 -13.62 24.19 19.79
CA GLY A 131 -14.91 24.66 19.25
C GLY A 131 -15.04 24.59 17.74
N PHE A 132 -14.05 24.07 17.02
CA PHE A 132 -14.07 23.91 15.56
C PHE A 132 -14.75 22.58 15.16
N LYS A 133 -16.05 22.43 15.51
CA LYS A 133 -16.80 21.20 15.29
C LYS A 133 -16.85 20.77 13.82
N ASP A 134 -16.93 21.71 12.90
CA ASP A 134 -17.09 21.45 11.47
C ASP A 134 -15.80 20.86 10.88
N SER A 135 -14.66 21.43 11.22
CA SER A 135 -13.34 20.89 10.84
C SER A 135 -13.10 19.50 11.43
N ALA A 136 -13.49 19.28 12.69
CA ALA A 136 -13.38 17.98 13.34
C ALA A 136 -14.28 16.92 12.64
N ALA A 137 -15.49 17.28 12.25
CA ALA A 137 -16.40 16.40 11.52
C ALA A 137 -15.87 16.01 10.13
N ILE A 138 -15.22 16.95 9.42
CA ILE A 138 -14.59 16.68 8.12
C ILE A 138 -13.43 15.70 8.28
N LEU A 139 -12.58 15.86 9.29
CA LEU A 139 -11.49 14.89 9.56
C LEU A 139 -12.06 13.52 9.93
N GLY A 140 -13.10 13.45 10.77
CA GLY A 140 -13.78 12.19 11.09
C GLY A 140 -14.33 11.50 9.85
N ARG A 141 -14.94 12.26 8.91
CA ARG A 141 -15.42 11.71 7.63
C ARG A 141 -14.30 11.07 6.83
N ILE A 142 -13.12 11.72 6.74
CA ILE A 142 -11.97 11.19 6.01
C ILE A 142 -11.55 9.83 6.58
N ILE A 143 -11.47 9.70 7.91
CA ILE A 143 -11.11 8.45 8.57
C ILE A 143 -12.15 7.37 8.24
N ILE A 144 -13.45 7.68 8.40
CA ILE A 144 -14.51 6.70 8.10
C ILE A 144 -14.41 6.22 6.65
N GLU A 145 -14.33 7.14 5.69
CA GLU A 145 -14.29 6.78 4.27
C GLU A 145 -13.09 5.89 3.92
N SER A 146 -11.92 6.21 4.43
CA SER A 146 -10.71 5.42 4.20
C SER A 146 -10.81 4.05 4.87
N THR A 147 -11.25 3.99 6.13
CA THR A 147 -11.38 2.71 6.87
C THR A 147 -12.40 1.77 6.22
N LEU A 148 -13.50 2.30 5.69
CA LEU A 148 -14.47 1.47 4.96
C LEU A 148 -13.90 0.89 3.67
N LYS A 149 -13.08 1.64 2.94
CA LYS A 149 -12.37 1.13 1.76
C LYS A 149 -11.36 0.04 2.14
N ASP A 150 -10.58 0.26 3.19
CA ASP A 150 -9.63 -0.73 3.72
C ASP A 150 -10.34 -2.02 4.15
N LEU A 151 -11.51 -1.93 4.79
CA LEU A 151 -12.33 -3.09 5.15
C LEU A 151 -12.83 -3.86 3.91
N CYS A 152 -13.19 -3.16 2.82
CA CYS A 152 -13.53 -3.82 1.56
C CYS A 152 -12.32 -4.56 0.97
N GLU A 153 -11.14 -3.94 0.95
CA GLU A 153 -9.92 -4.55 0.46
C GLU A 153 -9.55 -5.80 1.25
N LYS A 154 -9.56 -5.73 2.58
CA LYS A 154 -9.32 -6.86 3.49
C LYS A 154 -10.24 -8.05 3.23
N ASN A 155 -11.50 -7.76 2.93
CA ASN A 155 -12.52 -8.79 2.71
C ASN A 155 -12.70 -9.15 1.22
N SER A 156 -11.82 -8.65 0.33
CA SER A 156 -11.88 -8.89 -1.13
C SER A 156 -13.20 -8.44 -1.78
N ILE A 157 -13.81 -7.41 -1.24
CA ILE A 157 -15.05 -6.79 -1.76
C ILE A 157 -14.69 -5.78 -2.83
N GLU A 158 -15.20 -5.93 -4.03
CA GLU A 158 -14.94 -4.99 -5.14
C GLU A 158 -15.68 -3.68 -4.94
N PHE A 159 -14.97 -2.56 -5.08
CA PHE A 159 -15.52 -1.21 -5.08
C PHE A 159 -14.80 -0.33 -6.11
N LYS A 160 -15.44 0.78 -6.48
CA LYS A 160 -14.82 1.78 -7.37
C LYS A 160 -14.08 2.81 -6.52
N GLU A 161 -12.94 3.32 -7.02
CA GLU A 161 -12.11 4.31 -6.32
C GLU A 161 -12.91 5.55 -5.87
N ASN A 162 -13.85 6.00 -6.69
CA ASN A 162 -14.73 7.15 -6.43
C ASN A 162 -16.08 6.76 -5.82
N GLU A 163 -16.25 5.55 -5.31
CA GLU A 163 -17.48 5.09 -4.70
C GLU A 163 -17.68 5.75 -3.33
N GLY A 164 -18.85 6.32 -3.09
CA GLY A 164 -19.14 7.02 -1.84
C GLY A 164 -19.29 6.07 -0.64
N ALA A 165 -18.92 6.56 0.55
CA ALA A 165 -18.93 5.80 1.80
C ALA A 165 -20.27 5.11 2.10
N SER A 166 -21.43 5.69 1.72
CA SER A 166 -22.76 5.09 1.91
C SER A 166 -22.90 3.76 1.15
N ASN A 167 -22.47 3.71 -0.12
CA ASN A 167 -22.54 2.50 -0.92
C ASN A 167 -21.56 1.44 -0.41
N ILE A 168 -20.37 1.85 0.02
CA ILE A 168 -19.38 0.96 0.62
C ILE A 168 -19.91 0.34 1.92
N ASN A 169 -20.56 1.14 2.76
CA ASN A 169 -21.21 0.66 3.99
C ASN A 169 -22.30 -0.39 3.70
N GLU A 170 -23.10 -0.20 2.63
CA GLU A 170 -24.09 -1.19 2.20
C GLU A 170 -23.45 -2.49 1.72
N LYS A 171 -22.36 -2.41 0.97
CA LYS A 171 -21.60 -3.60 0.53
C LYS A 171 -21.07 -4.39 1.72
N LEU A 172 -20.42 -3.72 2.68
CA LEU A 172 -19.91 -4.36 3.89
C LEU A 172 -21.02 -5.08 4.68
N LYS A 173 -22.21 -4.49 4.76
CA LYS A 173 -23.37 -5.16 5.36
C LYS A 173 -23.84 -6.37 4.54
N ASN A 174 -23.95 -6.23 3.21
CA ASN A 174 -24.47 -7.30 2.35
C ASN A 174 -23.53 -8.51 2.29
N GLU A 175 -22.22 -8.28 2.38
CA GLU A 175 -21.20 -9.31 2.45
C GLU A 175 -20.99 -9.87 3.88
N GLY A 176 -21.79 -9.41 4.85
CA GLY A 176 -21.76 -9.92 6.24
C GLY A 176 -20.58 -9.45 7.09
N VAL A 177 -19.78 -8.49 6.59
CA VAL A 177 -18.68 -7.87 7.36
C VAL A 177 -19.26 -7.02 8.48
N PHE A 178 -20.32 -6.25 8.20
CA PHE A 178 -21.04 -5.48 9.19
C PHE A 178 -22.36 -6.15 9.61
N THR A 179 -22.57 -6.21 10.92
CA THR A 179 -23.91 -6.47 11.47
C THR A 179 -24.87 -5.33 11.15
N LEU A 180 -26.18 -5.58 11.23
CA LEU A 180 -27.17 -4.52 11.03
C LEU A 180 -27.00 -3.33 11.99
N HIS A 181 -26.50 -3.59 13.20
CA HIS A 181 -26.23 -2.54 14.19
C HIS A 181 -25.05 -1.66 13.77
N GLN A 182 -23.92 -2.26 13.39
CA GLN A 182 -22.73 -1.57 12.89
C GLN A 182 -23.02 -0.76 11.64
N PHE A 183 -23.76 -1.34 10.69
CA PHE A 183 -24.22 -0.64 9.48
C PHE A 183 -25.00 0.64 9.81
N LYS A 184 -25.98 0.56 10.75
CA LYS A 184 -26.80 1.72 11.12
C LYS A 184 -25.98 2.82 11.81
N ILE A 185 -25.10 2.47 12.72
CA ILE A 185 -24.23 3.45 13.41
C ILE A 185 -23.29 4.11 12.39
N CYS A 186 -22.63 3.32 11.55
CA CYS A 186 -21.74 3.83 10.52
C CYS A 186 -22.48 4.79 9.58
N ARG A 187 -23.70 4.45 9.16
CA ARG A 187 -24.54 5.30 8.30
C ARG A 187 -24.82 6.67 8.93
N VAL A 188 -25.16 6.74 10.22
CA VAL A 188 -25.40 8.01 10.92
C VAL A 188 -24.14 8.89 10.89
N ASN A 189 -22.98 8.31 11.13
CA ASN A 189 -21.71 9.03 11.10
C ASN A 189 -21.31 9.48 9.68
N ILE A 190 -21.60 8.68 8.65
CA ILE A 190 -21.43 9.07 7.24
C ILE A 190 -22.34 10.27 6.91
N GLU A 191 -23.61 10.24 7.32
CA GLU A 191 -24.56 11.33 7.09
C GLU A 191 -24.10 12.65 7.76
N LEU A 192 -23.58 12.57 8.99
CA LEU A 192 -22.96 13.72 9.67
C LEU A 192 -21.76 14.26 8.90
N GLY A 193 -20.83 13.39 8.51
CA GLY A 193 -19.67 13.78 7.74
C GLY A 193 -20.03 14.41 6.38
N ASN A 194 -21.04 13.89 5.71
CA ASN A 194 -21.57 14.47 4.48
C ASN A 194 -22.17 15.86 4.73
N ALA A 195 -22.96 16.04 5.79
CA ALA A 195 -23.50 17.35 6.16
C ALA A 195 -22.37 18.37 6.40
N ALA A 196 -21.30 17.99 7.08
CA ALA A 196 -20.13 18.84 7.29
C ALA A 196 -19.45 19.23 5.96
N ALA A 197 -19.22 18.27 5.08
CA ALA A 197 -18.56 18.49 3.79
C ALA A 197 -19.39 19.39 2.84
N HIS A 198 -20.72 19.40 2.99
CA HIS A 198 -21.62 20.23 2.20
C HIS A 198 -22.02 21.54 2.90
N GLY A 199 -21.32 21.93 3.98
CA GLY A 199 -21.56 23.18 4.68
C GLY A 199 -22.89 23.26 5.45
N GLN A 200 -23.51 22.12 5.77
CA GLN A 200 -24.79 22.03 6.47
C GLN A 200 -24.61 21.97 7.99
N PHE A 201 -23.93 22.96 8.54
CA PHE A 201 -23.38 22.96 9.91
C PHE A 201 -24.44 22.98 11.01
N GLU A 202 -25.68 23.38 10.71
CA GLU A 202 -26.81 23.35 11.65
C GLU A 202 -27.41 21.95 11.85
N LYS A 203 -27.10 21.00 11.00
CA LYS A 203 -27.67 19.65 11.07
C LYS A 203 -27.10 18.79 12.19
N TYR A 204 -26.02 19.23 12.82
CA TYR A 204 -25.33 18.48 13.87
C TYR A 204 -24.76 19.42 14.94
N SER A 205 -24.66 18.90 16.15
CA SER A 205 -24.09 19.59 17.29
C SER A 205 -22.64 19.16 17.54
N GLN A 206 -21.93 19.90 18.40
CA GLN A 206 -20.60 19.49 18.89
C GLN A 206 -20.65 18.11 19.57
N ARG A 207 -21.75 17.78 20.27
CA ARG A 207 -21.96 16.48 20.91
C ARG A 207 -22.07 15.34 19.90
N ASP A 208 -22.67 15.60 18.74
CA ASP A 208 -22.80 14.59 17.70
C ASP A 208 -21.45 14.30 17.04
N VAL A 209 -20.62 15.33 16.85
CA VAL A 209 -19.24 15.17 16.38
C VAL A 209 -18.42 14.39 17.41
N GLN A 210 -18.56 14.66 18.72
CA GLN A 210 -17.87 13.89 19.74
C GLN A 210 -18.23 12.40 19.64
N LYS A 211 -19.52 12.07 19.53
CA LYS A 211 -19.97 10.67 19.36
C LYS A 211 -19.40 10.01 18.10
N MET A 212 -19.26 10.79 17.02
CA MET A 212 -18.64 10.30 15.79
C MET A 212 -17.16 9.95 16.01
N LEU A 213 -16.40 10.81 16.69
CA LEU A 213 -14.99 10.57 17.01
C LEU A 213 -14.83 9.38 17.97
N ASP A 214 -15.68 9.28 18.99
CA ASP A 214 -15.71 8.14 19.92
C ASP A 214 -16.01 6.82 19.19
N TYR A 215 -16.93 6.83 18.21
CA TYR A 215 -17.21 5.67 17.37
C TYR A 215 -15.99 5.26 16.51
N ILE A 216 -15.31 6.22 15.93
CA ILE A 216 -14.10 5.96 15.14
C ILE A 216 -13.04 5.29 16.02
N GLU A 217 -12.76 5.88 17.18
CA GLU A 217 -11.72 5.40 18.11
C GLU A 217 -12.00 4.01 18.67
N HIS A 218 -13.22 3.79 19.17
CA HIS A 218 -13.53 2.60 19.98
C HIS A 218 -14.19 1.46 19.19
N SER A 219 -14.57 1.71 17.95
CA SER A 219 -15.31 0.72 17.17
C SER A 219 -14.75 0.53 15.76
N LEU A 220 -14.54 1.60 15.01
CA LEU A 220 -14.21 1.48 13.59
C LEU A 220 -12.74 1.10 13.36
N LEU A 221 -11.81 1.74 14.07
CA LEU A 221 -10.37 1.44 13.97
C LEU A 221 -9.96 0.12 14.64
N THR A 222 -10.87 -0.52 15.38
CA THR A 222 -10.63 -1.81 16.03
C THR A 222 -11.11 -3.02 15.22
N MET A 223 -11.66 -2.81 14.03
CA MET A 223 -12.14 -3.84 13.09
C MET A 223 -11.05 -4.23 12.09
#